data_0a6faad7acf462b0ada5dfa046a28650
#
_entry.id   0a6faad7acf462b0ada5dfa046a28650
#
_cell.length_a   1.000
_cell.length_b   1.000
_cell.length_c   1.000
_cell.angle_alpha   90.00
_cell.angle_beta   90.00
_cell.angle_gamma   90.00
#
_symmetry.space_group_name_H-M   'P 1'
#
loop_
_entity.id
_entity.type
_entity.pdbx_description
1 polymer ?
#
loop_
_entity_poly.entity_id
_entity_poly.type
_entity_poly.pdbx_seq_one_letter_code
_entity_poly.pdbx_strand_id
1 'polypeptide(L)'
;MRLLESFVIVAALTASSIGGPLSAQQKTTPAPGPAGKAGMALISGIVIDSLNGRFLRGADVIIEGAKKSLLTDSLGRFRVDSLPPGTYQVGVFHPLLDTLGISLASQPFHVGPDSSSFILLAVPSAATIIHKACPVRGFRPQGTSAVIGHVTDPESLQPVPGAEVSIAWVQLEVSKEVGVRKTPRVIRDSTDAHGAFALCSLPNAMQATLQARKAGAVTAEIPIALGDQDSELFARTLLLSRADSGAKTGNAVVSGRVILEGAPSNAGSRVEVVGTEVVGLTNEKGEFTIRNLPSGTHVLLARHLGFGAETVPVDLSSREPKQVTIKLPKFVAVIDPVIVTAKRVASLDKVGFSQRQKSGMGYYIGPDQLRNIHANQLTDILRRVPSLRVVSGPEGDVVTSSRGTTSLSGGGSCVQYFVDDMPWTSAMPGDINNFVNSNEVVGVEVYAGPGTPAQYSRGMQDCTTVVLWTKFKIRD
;
A
#
# COMPACT_ATOMS: atom_id res chain seq x y z
N MET A 1 6.66 -10.26 -58.20
CA MET A 1 6.71 -11.48 -59.02
C MET A 1 6.14 -12.63 -58.18
N ARG A 2 5.03 -13.23 -58.69
CA ARG A 2 4.24 -14.37 -58.15
C ARG A 2 3.45 -14.14 -56.88
N LEU A 3 2.14 -13.87 -56.82
CA LEU A 3 0.89 -14.52 -57.29
C LEU A 3 0.79 -16.02 -56.96
N LEU A 4 -0.17 -16.38 -56.13
CA LEU A 4 -0.97 -17.61 -56.10
C LEU A 4 -2.05 -17.43 -55.04
N GLU A 5 -3.26 -17.15 -55.33
CA GLU A 5 -4.39 -17.90 -55.97
C GLU A 5 -5.19 -18.68 -54.90
N SER A 6 -6.45 -18.31 -54.92
CA SER A 6 -7.62 -18.82 -54.22
C SER A 6 -7.94 -20.30 -54.55
N PHE A 7 -8.52 -21.04 -53.57
CA PHE A 7 -9.37 -22.19 -53.88
C PHE A 7 -10.67 -22.09 -53.09
N VAL A 8 -11.75 -21.86 -53.88
CA VAL A 8 -13.14 -22.04 -53.47
C VAL A 8 -13.51 -23.50 -53.82
N ILE A 9 -13.96 -24.26 -52.85
CA ILE A 9 -14.59 -25.59 -53.10
C ILE A 9 -16.08 -25.41 -52.81
N VAL A 10 -16.84 -25.47 -53.92
CA VAL A 10 -18.29 -25.62 -53.92
C VAL A 10 -18.55 -27.14 -53.96
N ALA A 11 -19.19 -27.69 -52.94
CA ALA A 11 -19.74 -29.03 -52.95
C ALA A 11 -21.27 -28.95 -53.06
N ALA A 12 -21.77 -29.31 -54.24
CA ALA A 12 -23.16 -29.56 -54.47
C ALA A 12 -23.54 -30.96 -53.95
N LEU A 13 -24.54 -31.05 -53.12
CA LEU A 13 -25.18 -32.30 -52.73
C LEU A 13 -26.64 -32.30 -53.11
N THR A 14 -26.97 -33.26 -53.92
CA THR A 14 -28.26 -33.58 -54.53
C THR A 14 -29.31 -33.98 -53.50
N ALA A 15 -30.51 -33.50 -53.69
CA ALA A 15 -31.70 -33.84 -52.92
C ALA A 15 -32.16 -35.28 -53.21
N SER A 16 -32.43 -36.04 -52.17
CA SER A 16 -33.28 -37.22 -52.22
C SER A 16 -34.43 -37.07 -51.22
N SER A 17 -35.63 -36.94 -51.78
CA SER A 17 -36.88 -36.87 -51.07
C SER A 17 -37.30 -38.23 -50.55
N ILE A 18 -37.43 -38.34 -49.20
CA ILE A 18 -38.20 -39.43 -48.58
C ILE A 18 -39.22 -38.76 -47.68
N GLY A 19 -40.49 -38.85 -48.06
CA GLY A 19 -41.62 -38.36 -47.30
C GLY A 19 -41.87 -39.23 -46.05
N GLY A 20 -41.90 -38.62 -44.87
CA GLY A 20 -42.42 -39.18 -43.66
C GLY A 20 -43.39 -38.18 -42.98
N PRO A 21 -44.40 -38.63 -42.26
CA PRO A 21 -45.51 -37.75 -41.82
C PRO A 21 -45.05 -36.70 -40.79
N LEU A 22 -45.48 -35.49 -41.01
CA LEU A 22 -45.32 -34.35 -40.11
C LEU A 22 -46.05 -34.62 -38.79
N SER A 23 -45.30 -35.02 -37.76
CA SER A 23 -45.72 -34.89 -36.38
C SER A 23 -45.70 -33.42 -35.98
N ALA A 24 -46.83 -32.85 -35.70
CA ALA A 24 -46.97 -31.52 -35.15
C ALA A 24 -46.22 -31.41 -33.81
N GLN A 25 -45.06 -30.71 -33.80
CA GLN A 25 -44.41 -30.31 -32.54
C GLN A 25 -45.34 -29.29 -31.86
N GLN A 26 -45.97 -29.75 -30.80
CA GLN A 26 -46.62 -28.84 -29.83
C GLN A 26 -45.56 -27.88 -29.30
N LYS A 27 -45.73 -26.58 -29.62
CA LYS A 27 -45.08 -25.47 -28.95
C LYS A 27 -45.45 -25.60 -27.46
N THR A 28 -44.51 -26.11 -26.63
CA THR A 28 -44.62 -25.99 -25.19
C THR A 28 -44.44 -24.50 -24.87
N THR A 29 -45.52 -23.84 -24.59
CA THR A 29 -45.56 -22.51 -23.97
C THR A 29 -44.87 -22.66 -22.62
N PRO A 30 -43.83 -21.85 -22.27
CA PRO A 30 -43.26 -21.84 -20.95
C PRO A 30 -44.37 -21.58 -19.94
N ALA A 31 -44.43 -22.37 -18.88
CA ALA A 31 -45.37 -22.19 -17.79
C ALA A 31 -45.30 -20.72 -17.32
N PRO A 32 -46.45 -20.07 -17.11
CA PRO A 32 -46.47 -18.72 -16.58
C PRO A 32 -45.81 -18.76 -15.19
N GLY A 33 -44.74 -18.00 -15.01
CA GLY A 33 -44.20 -17.71 -13.70
C GLY A 33 -45.30 -17.10 -12.81
N PRO A 34 -45.13 -17.07 -11.48
CA PRO A 34 -46.18 -16.64 -10.54
C PRO A 34 -46.74 -15.30 -10.99
N ALA A 35 -48.06 -15.27 -11.16
CA ALA A 35 -48.78 -14.11 -11.64
C ALA A 35 -48.49 -12.88 -10.78
N GLY A 36 -47.64 -11.98 -11.29
CA GLY A 36 -47.50 -10.64 -10.74
C GLY A 36 -48.89 -9.96 -10.76
N LYS A 37 -49.15 -9.07 -9.84
CA LYS A 37 -50.39 -8.26 -9.84
C LYS A 37 -50.51 -7.58 -11.17
N ALA A 38 -51.60 -7.84 -11.90
CA ALA A 38 -51.83 -7.27 -13.24
C ALA A 38 -51.66 -5.75 -13.22
N GLY A 39 -50.96 -5.21 -14.22
CA GLY A 39 -50.65 -3.78 -14.33
C GLY A 39 -49.42 -3.30 -13.56
N MET A 40 -48.64 -4.18 -12.92
CA MET A 40 -47.44 -3.79 -12.23
C MET A 40 -46.14 -4.03 -13.04
N ALA A 41 -45.22 -3.09 -12.93
CA ALA A 41 -43.92 -3.13 -13.62
C ALA A 41 -42.82 -3.81 -12.77
N LEU A 42 -41.79 -4.29 -13.48
CA LEU A 42 -40.56 -4.84 -12.91
C LEU A 42 -39.35 -4.00 -13.34
N ILE A 43 -38.50 -3.61 -12.40
CA ILE A 43 -37.19 -3.07 -12.69
C ILE A 43 -36.13 -4.05 -12.11
N SER A 44 -35.20 -4.43 -12.95
CA SER A 44 -34.04 -5.25 -12.56
C SER A 44 -32.77 -4.69 -13.15
N GLY A 45 -31.63 -5.06 -12.62
CA GLY A 45 -30.38 -4.61 -13.19
C GLY A 45 -29.14 -5.21 -12.52
N ILE A 46 -27.99 -4.74 -12.99
CA ILE A 46 -26.66 -5.11 -12.48
C ILE A 46 -25.85 -3.83 -12.30
N VAL A 47 -25.10 -3.76 -11.22
CA VAL A 47 -24.11 -2.71 -10.97
C VAL A 47 -22.71 -3.31 -11.07
N ILE A 48 -21.84 -2.72 -11.91
CA ILE A 48 -20.49 -3.18 -12.20
C ILE A 48 -19.46 -2.18 -11.67
N ASP A 49 -18.45 -2.69 -11.00
CA ASP A 49 -17.22 -1.97 -10.66
C ASP A 49 -16.21 -2.17 -11.79
N SER A 50 -16.18 -1.24 -12.75
CA SER A 50 -15.27 -1.33 -13.91
C SER A 50 -13.81 -1.04 -13.55
N LEU A 51 -13.54 -0.46 -12.37
CA LEU A 51 -12.17 -0.23 -11.89
C LEU A 51 -11.48 -1.53 -11.50
N ASN A 52 -12.23 -2.42 -10.85
CA ASN A 52 -11.68 -3.67 -10.34
C ASN A 52 -12.15 -4.90 -11.15
N GLY A 53 -12.86 -4.69 -12.25
CA GLY A 53 -13.34 -5.76 -13.12
C GLY A 53 -14.30 -6.74 -12.44
N ARG A 54 -15.11 -6.28 -11.50
CA ARG A 54 -15.99 -7.12 -10.67
C ARG A 54 -17.39 -6.52 -10.55
N PHE A 55 -18.31 -7.32 -10.04
CA PHE A 55 -19.65 -6.85 -9.69
C PHE A 55 -19.64 -6.02 -8.39
N LEU A 56 -20.42 -4.94 -8.33
CA LEU A 56 -20.51 -4.09 -7.15
C LEU A 56 -21.55 -4.68 -6.18
N ARG A 57 -21.05 -5.48 -5.24
CA ARG A 57 -21.86 -6.10 -4.18
C ARG A 57 -22.17 -5.11 -3.07
N GLY A 58 -23.39 -5.19 -2.49
CA GLY A 58 -23.77 -4.42 -1.30
C GLY A 58 -23.95 -2.93 -1.59
N ALA A 59 -24.11 -2.56 -2.87
CA ALA A 59 -24.46 -1.21 -3.23
C ALA A 59 -25.94 -0.94 -2.90
N ASP A 60 -26.22 0.21 -2.28
CA ASP A 60 -27.60 0.65 -2.01
C ASP A 60 -28.18 1.27 -3.28
N VAL A 61 -29.17 0.59 -3.84
CA VAL A 61 -29.88 0.99 -5.06
C VAL A 61 -31.18 1.67 -4.67
N ILE A 62 -31.32 2.93 -5.04
CA ILE A 62 -32.53 3.72 -4.81
C ILE A 62 -33.29 3.85 -6.12
N ILE A 63 -34.58 3.52 -6.10
CA ILE A 63 -35.51 3.74 -7.20
C ILE A 63 -36.28 5.02 -6.90
N GLU A 64 -35.81 6.11 -7.50
CA GLU A 64 -36.51 7.39 -7.42
C GLU A 64 -37.89 7.30 -8.15
N GLY A 65 -38.91 7.88 -7.54
CA GLY A 65 -40.30 7.71 -7.95
C GLY A 65 -41.04 6.58 -7.25
N ALA A 66 -40.31 5.56 -6.72
CA ALA A 66 -40.94 4.47 -5.98
C ALA A 66 -40.69 4.52 -4.46
N LYS A 67 -39.77 5.40 -4.00
CA LYS A 67 -39.30 5.47 -2.59
C LYS A 67 -38.88 4.10 -2.03
N LYS A 68 -38.21 3.30 -2.86
CA LYS A 68 -37.67 1.98 -2.51
C LYS A 68 -36.16 2.00 -2.57
N SER A 69 -35.51 1.39 -1.58
CA SER A 69 -34.09 1.09 -1.62
C SER A 69 -33.84 -0.40 -1.36
N LEU A 70 -32.75 -0.93 -1.92
CA LEU A 70 -32.36 -2.32 -1.77
C LEU A 70 -30.86 -2.48 -2.03
N LEU A 71 -30.27 -3.54 -1.48
CA LEU A 71 -28.84 -3.84 -1.67
C LEU A 71 -28.64 -4.77 -2.86
N THR A 72 -27.57 -4.57 -3.61
CA THR A 72 -27.13 -5.51 -4.64
C THR A 72 -26.60 -6.81 -4.02
N ASP A 73 -26.86 -7.93 -4.69
CA ASP A 73 -26.37 -9.26 -4.31
C ASP A 73 -24.86 -9.43 -4.61
N SER A 74 -24.33 -10.65 -4.40
CA SER A 74 -22.92 -10.99 -4.68
C SER A 74 -22.50 -10.85 -6.14
N LEU A 75 -23.46 -10.81 -7.07
CA LEU A 75 -23.28 -10.62 -8.50
C LEU A 75 -23.71 -9.21 -8.95
N GLY A 76 -23.78 -8.26 -8.02
CA GLY A 76 -24.18 -6.88 -8.30
C GLY A 76 -25.63 -6.73 -8.77
N ARG A 77 -26.48 -7.73 -8.63
CA ARG A 77 -27.83 -7.74 -9.15
C ARG A 77 -28.80 -7.09 -8.17
N PHE A 78 -29.77 -6.39 -8.71
CA PHE A 78 -30.92 -5.88 -7.97
C PHE A 78 -32.22 -6.18 -8.73
N ARG A 79 -33.33 -6.27 -7.99
CA ARG A 79 -34.64 -6.51 -8.56
C ARG A 79 -35.72 -5.88 -7.70
N VAL A 80 -36.60 -5.12 -8.32
CA VAL A 80 -37.77 -4.52 -7.69
C VAL A 80 -39.01 -4.89 -8.49
N ASP A 81 -39.86 -5.67 -7.84
CA ASP A 81 -41.14 -6.11 -8.38
C ASP A 81 -42.28 -5.17 -7.93
N SER A 82 -43.41 -5.25 -8.62
CA SER A 82 -44.67 -4.60 -8.21
C SER A 82 -44.55 -3.06 -8.13
N LEU A 83 -43.96 -2.46 -9.16
CA LEU A 83 -43.95 -1.02 -9.33
C LEU A 83 -45.16 -0.56 -10.15
N PRO A 84 -45.83 0.55 -9.79
CA PRO A 84 -46.81 1.16 -10.65
C PRO A 84 -46.20 1.57 -12.02
N PRO A 85 -46.97 1.61 -13.12
CA PRO A 85 -46.47 2.24 -14.33
C PRO A 85 -46.09 3.69 -14.08
N GLY A 86 -44.92 4.13 -14.62
CA GLY A 86 -44.45 5.48 -14.34
C GLY A 86 -43.02 5.73 -14.84
N THR A 87 -42.52 6.92 -14.54
CA THR A 87 -41.14 7.31 -14.83
C THR A 87 -40.29 7.11 -13.59
N TYR A 88 -39.17 6.43 -13.77
CA TYR A 88 -38.24 6.07 -12.70
C TYR A 88 -36.81 6.47 -13.06
N GLN A 89 -36.00 6.69 -12.04
CA GLN A 89 -34.56 6.82 -12.13
C GLN A 89 -33.91 5.92 -11.08
N VAL A 90 -32.86 5.23 -11.44
CA VAL A 90 -32.12 4.35 -10.54
C VAL A 90 -30.83 5.03 -10.13
N GLY A 91 -30.67 5.31 -8.85
CA GLY A 91 -29.44 5.82 -8.22
C GLY A 91 -28.74 4.75 -7.43
N VAL A 92 -27.42 4.84 -7.33
CA VAL A 92 -26.57 3.88 -6.58
C VAL A 92 -25.67 4.62 -5.60
N PHE A 93 -25.64 4.16 -4.37
CA PHE A 93 -24.74 4.61 -3.31
C PHE A 93 -23.83 3.46 -2.89
N HIS A 94 -22.54 3.74 -2.74
CA HIS A 94 -21.55 2.77 -2.28
C HIS A 94 -20.27 3.50 -1.81
N PRO A 95 -19.56 3.06 -0.76
CA PRO A 95 -18.33 3.73 -0.27
C PRO A 95 -17.26 3.96 -1.35
N LEU A 96 -17.17 3.08 -2.35
CA LEU A 96 -16.30 3.29 -3.51
C LEU A 96 -16.65 4.57 -4.27
N LEU A 97 -17.96 4.82 -4.51
CA LEU A 97 -18.43 6.00 -5.23
C LEU A 97 -18.15 7.28 -4.44
N ASP A 98 -18.35 7.23 -3.12
CA ASP A 98 -18.03 8.33 -2.21
C ASP A 98 -16.53 8.65 -2.25
N THR A 99 -15.66 7.62 -2.19
CA THR A 99 -14.20 7.78 -2.29
C THR A 99 -13.78 8.38 -3.62
N LEU A 100 -14.46 8.02 -4.72
CA LEU A 100 -14.21 8.55 -6.07
C LEU A 100 -14.82 9.93 -6.29
N GLY A 101 -15.70 10.40 -5.40
CA GLY A 101 -16.45 11.66 -5.57
C GLY A 101 -17.38 11.65 -6.79
N ILE A 102 -17.98 10.49 -7.12
CA ILE A 102 -18.86 10.33 -8.27
C ILE A 102 -20.25 9.87 -7.85
N SER A 103 -21.26 10.36 -8.57
CA SER A 103 -22.64 9.86 -8.49
C SER A 103 -22.91 8.93 -9.65
N LEU A 104 -23.54 7.79 -9.36
CA LEU A 104 -23.93 6.81 -10.37
C LEU A 104 -25.45 6.71 -10.41
N ALA A 105 -26.05 7.15 -11.52
CA ALA A 105 -27.50 7.08 -11.75
C ALA A 105 -27.83 6.83 -13.21
N SER A 106 -28.97 6.19 -13.47
CA SER A 106 -29.52 6.07 -14.80
C SER A 106 -30.07 7.41 -15.29
N GLN A 107 -30.32 7.54 -16.60
CA GLN A 107 -31.26 8.55 -17.07
C GLN A 107 -32.68 8.17 -16.63
N PRO A 108 -33.60 9.13 -16.45
CA PRO A 108 -35.02 8.83 -16.25
C PRO A 108 -35.57 7.98 -17.39
N PHE A 109 -36.31 6.92 -17.08
CA PHE A 109 -36.94 6.03 -18.08
C PHE A 109 -38.37 5.69 -17.69
N HIS A 110 -39.20 5.43 -18.66
CA HIS A 110 -40.60 5.09 -18.45
C HIS A 110 -40.82 3.57 -18.46
N VAL A 111 -41.58 3.07 -17.48
CA VAL A 111 -41.96 1.66 -17.42
C VAL A 111 -43.49 1.58 -17.50
N GLY A 112 -43.99 0.87 -18.51
CA GLY A 112 -45.42 0.67 -18.72
C GLY A 112 -46.02 -0.43 -17.84
N PRO A 113 -47.34 -0.61 -17.89
CA PRO A 113 -48.01 -1.71 -17.19
C PRO A 113 -47.52 -3.08 -17.72
N ASP A 114 -47.38 -4.07 -16.84
CA ASP A 114 -46.96 -5.43 -17.16
C ASP A 114 -45.62 -5.53 -17.92
N SER A 115 -44.79 -4.50 -17.81
CA SER A 115 -43.50 -4.42 -18.51
C SER A 115 -42.32 -4.62 -17.58
N SER A 116 -41.17 -4.99 -18.14
CA SER A 116 -39.93 -5.14 -17.40
C SER A 116 -38.83 -4.27 -18.04
N SER A 117 -38.05 -3.61 -17.20
CA SER A 117 -36.86 -2.87 -17.61
C SER A 117 -35.60 -3.46 -16.97
N PHE A 118 -34.56 -3.60 -17.79
CA PHE A 118 -33.25 -4.03 -17.31
C PHE A 118 -32.27 -2.86 -17.40
N ILE A 119 -31.59 -2.56 -16.28
CA ILE A 119 -30.68 -1.42 -16.14
C ILE A 119 -29.26 -1.95 -15.88
N LEU A 120 -28.33 -1.55 -16.69
CA LEU A 120 -26.90 -1.76 -16.46
C LEU A 120 -26.27 -0.45 -16.00
N LEU A 121 -25.74 -0.43 -14.78
CA LEU A 121 -24.98 0.69 -14.23
C LEU A 121 -23.52 0.25 -14.02
N ALA A 122 -22.59 1.07 -14.48
CA ALA A 122 -21.17 0.77 -14.35
C ALA A 122 -20.42 1.98 -13.79
N VAL A 123 -19.57 1.76 -12.81
CA VAL A 123 -18.57 2.76 -12.39
C VAL A 123 -17.72 3.11 -13.62
N PRO A 124 -17.47 4.38 -13.92
CA PRO A 124 -16.62 4.74 -15.05
C PRO A 124 -15.23 4.09 -14.97
N SER A 125 -14.60 3.82 -16.10
CA SER A 125 -13.25 3.27 -16.13
C SER A 125 -12.23 4.21 -15.50
N ALA A 126 -11.10 3.67 -15.05
CA ALA A 126 -10.00 4.44 -14.50
C ALA A 126 -9.57 5.58 -15.44
N ALA A 127 -9.41 5.28 -16.73
CA ALA A 127 -9.05 6.28 -17.74
C ALA A 127 -10.07 7.43 -17.83
N THR A 128 -11.37 7.12 -17.75
CA THR A 128 -12.44 8.13 -17.76
C THR A 128 -12.38 9.03 -16.53
N ILE A 129 -12.18 8.43 -15.35
CA ILE A 129 -12.09 9.17 -14.08
C ILE A 129 -10.84 10.04 -14.08
N ILE A 130 -9.69 9.49 -14.45
CA ILE A 130 -8.42 10.22 -14.53
C ILE A 130 -8.55 11.39 -15.52
N HIS A 131 -9.16 11.19 -16.69
CA HIS A 131 -9.35 12.25 -17.66
C HIS A 131 -10.20 13.42 -17.10
N LYS A 132 -11.21 13.10 -16.29
CA LYS A 132 -12.06 14.10 -15.63
C LYS A 132 -11.36 14.79 -14.46
N ALA A 133 -10.69 14.04 -13.60
CA ALA A 133 -10.03 14.56 -12.38
C ALA A 133 -8.69 15.26 -12.68
N CYS A 134 -8.02 14.86 -13.76
CA CYS A 134 -6.68 15.31 -14.14
C CYS A 134 -6.74 16.06 -15.49
N PRO A 135 -7.24 17.28 -15.54
CA PRO A 135 -7.29 18.03 -16.79
C PRO A 135 -5.90 18.27 -17.36
N VAL A 136 -5.75 18.01 -18.66
CA VAL A 136 -4.46 18.16 -19.35
C VAL A 136 -4.06 19.63 -19.37
N ARG A 137 -3.11 20.00 -18.51
CA ARG A 137 -2.44 21.29 -18.56
C ARG A 137 -0.98 21.05 -18.97
N GLY A 138 -0.72 21.16 -20.27
CA GLY A 138 0.64 21.08 -20.82
C GLY A 138 1.20 19.65 -20.99
N PHE A 139 2.52 19.55 -21.16
CA PHE A 139 3.24 18.29 -21.38
C PHE A 139 3.15 17.38 -20.15
N ARG A 140 2.72 16.13 -20.33
CA ARG A 140 2.67 15.10 -19.29
C ARG A 140 3.99 14.32 -19.26
N PRO A 141 4.92 14.62 -18.36
CA PRO A 141 6.27 14.06 -18.46
C PRO A 141 6.43 12.65 -17.88
N GLN A 142 5.52 12.11 -17.08
CA GLN A 142 5.90 10.95 -16.25
C GLN A 142 4.94 9.76 -16.24
N GLY A 143 3.67 9.89 -16.63
CA GLY A 143 2.78 8.74 -16.63
C GLY A 143 1.30 9.07 -16.83
N THR A 144 0.49 8.03 -16.88
CA THR A 144 -0.96 8.10 -17.14
C THR A 144 -1.79 7.77 -15.91
N SER A 145 -1.15 7.30 -14.82
CA SER A 145 -1.82 6.87 -13.58
C SER A 145 -2.09 8.04 -12.63
N ALA A 146 -3.02 7.86 -11.71
CA ALA A 146 -3.39 8.87 -10.73
C ALA A 146 -3.78 8.27 -9.38
N VAL A 147 -3.63 9.10 -8.33
CA VAL A 147 -4.19 8.84 -7.00
C VAL A 147 -5.18 9.96 -6.70
N ILE A 148 -6.42 9.58 -6.43
CA ILE A 148 -7.49 10.54 -6.10
C ILE A 148 -8.14 10.20 -4.77
N GLY A 149 -8.83 11.13 -4.17
CA GLY A 149 -9.60 10.85 -2.97
C GLY A 149 -10.04 12.08 -2.23
N HIS A 150 -10.39 11.88 -0.96
CA HIS A 150 -10.85 12.92 -0.08
C HIS A 150 -10.07 12.91 1.22
N VAL A 151 -9.90 14.09 1.81
CA VAL A 151 -9.44 14.23 3.19
C VAL A 151 -10.62 14.68 4.04
N THR A 152 -10.96 13.89 5.05
CA THR A 152 -12.08 14.15 5.95
C THR A 152 -11.62 14.12 7.40
N ASP A 153 -12.31 14.85 8.26
CA ASP A 153 -12.10 14.78 9.68
C ASP A 153 -12.75 13.51 10.26
N PRO A 154 -12.03 12.68 11.04
CA PRO A 154 -12.50 11.38 11.50
C PRO A 154 -13.71 11.45 12.44
N GLU A 155 -13.89 12.57 13.15
CA GLU A 155 -14.94 12.70 14.16
C GLU A 155 -16.19 13.40 13.61
N SER A 156 -16.03 14.46 12.85
CA SER A 156 -17.15 15.19 12.27
C SER A 156 -17.59 14.67 10.90
N LEU A 157 -16.76 13.88 10.22
CA LEU A 157 -16.89 13.44 8.84
C LEU A 157 -16.99 14.62 7.84
N GLN A 158 -16.61 15.81 8.27
CA GLN A 158 -16.59 16.98 7.42
C GLN A 158 -15.32 16.97 6.54
N PRO A 159 -15.41 17.46 5.31
CA PRO A 159 -14.25 17.62 4.45
C PRO A 159 -13.20 18.54 5.10
N VAL A 160 -11.93 18.28 4.82
CA VAL A 160 -10.79 19.11 5.26
C VAL A 160 -10.23 19.84 4.05
N PRO A 161 -10.73 21.05 3.71
CA PRO A 161 -10.21 21.84 2.60
C PRO A 161 -8.81 22.39 2.90
N GLY A 162 -7.97 22.56 1.86
CA GLY A 162 -6.62 23.10 1.97
C GLY A 162 -5.65 22.21 2.76
N ALA A 163 -5.91 20.91 2.85
CA ALA A 163 -4.92 19.95 3.32
C ALA A 163 -3.93 19.65 2.18
N GLU A 164 -2.63 19.69 2.46
CA GLU A 164 -1.62 19.22 1.51
C GLU A 164 -1.61 17.71 1.50
N VAL A 165 -1.80 17.12 0.32
CA VAL A 165 -1.65 15.68 0.08
C VAL A 165 -0.43 15.47 -0.78
N SER A 166 0.47 14.59 -0.36
CA SER A 166 1.71 14.29 -1.06
C SER A 166 1.87 12.80 -1.33
N ILE A 167 2.40 12.50 -2.51
CA ILE A 167 2.86 11.16 -2.88
C ILE A 167 4.36 11.21 -3.15
N ALA A 168 5.11 10.31 -2.53
CA ALA A 168 6.56 10.23 -2.63
C ALA A 168 6.99 8.84 -3.10
N TRP A 169 7.94 8.78 -4.04
CA TRP A 169 8.54 7.54 -4.53
C TRP A 169 9.99 7.74 -4.91
N VAL A 170 10.71 6.64 -5.11
CA VAL A 170 12.06 6.66 -5.65
C VAL A 170 12.05 6.21 -7.10
N GLN A 171 12.44 7.10 -8.00
CA GLN A 171 12.62 6.77 -9.41
C GLN A 171 14.00 6.17 -9.63
N LEU A 172 14.05 5.00 -10.28
CA LEU A 172 15.29 4.35 -10.68
C LEU A 172 15.59 4.70 -12.14
N GLU A 173 16.74 5.29 -12.39
CA GLU A 173 17.25 5.55 -13.73
C GLU A 173 18.47 4.66 -13.94
N VAL A 174 18.43 3.83 -14.99
CA VAL A 174 19.55 2.95 -15.35
C VAL A 174 20.15 3.44 -16.66
N SER A 175 21.41 3.85 -16.65
CA SER A 175 22.15 4.19 -17.85
C SER A 175 23.52 3.52 -17.85
N LYS A 176 24.09 3.31 -19.06
CA LYS A 176 25.42 2.72 -19.20
C LYS A 176 26.54 3.64 -18.66
N GLU A 177 26.29 4.95 -18.63
CA GLU A 177 27.28 5.96 -18.26
C GLU A 177 27.30 6.23 -16.74
N VAL A 178 26.13 6.18 -16.08
CA VAL A 178 25.97 6.55 -14.67
C VAL A 178 25.63 5.35 -13.76
N GLY A 179 25.34 4.19 -14.35
CA GLY A 179 24.87 3.02 -13.61
C GLY A 179 23.42 3.20 -13.14
N VAL A 180 23.10 2.83 -11.89
CA VAL A 180 21.78 2.97 -11.29
C VAL A 180 21.73 4.23 -10.45
N ARG A 181 20.91 5.19 -10.85
CA ARG A 181 20.64 6.42 -10.12
C ARG A 181 19.28 6.34 -9.44
N LYS A 182 19.23 6.62 -8.13
CA LYS A 182 18.01 6.73 -7.34
C LYS A 182 17.65 8.21 -7.19
N THR A 183 16.51 8.62 -7.71
CA THR A 183 16.04 10.01 -7.61
C THR A 183 14.73 10.04 -6.83
N PRO A 184 14.68 10.65 -5.64
CA PRO A 184 13.43 10.84 -4.91
C PRO A 184 12.52 11.82 -5.68
N ARG A 185 11.26 11.48 -5.78
CA ARG A 185 10.21 12.27 -6.44
C ARG A 185 9.06 12.49 -5.48
N VAL A 186 8.50 13.68 -5.51
CA VAL A 186 7.33 14.04 -4.71
C VAL A 186 6.39 14.87 -5.57
N ILE A 187 5.11 14.48 -5.59
CA ILE A 187 4.03 15.30 -6.15
C ILE A 187 3.11 15.70 -5.00
N ARG A 188 2.62 16.92 -5.02
CA ARG A 188 1.72 17.48 -4.02
C ARG A 188 0.50 18.08 -4.69
N ASP A 189 -0.62 18.01 -3.97
CA ASP A 189 -1.86 18.69 -4.30
C ASP A 189 -2.49 19.23 -3.00
N SER A 190 -3.38 20.18 -3.12
CA SER A 190 -4.13 20.72 -1.99
C SER A 190 -5.60 20.39 -2.14
N THR A 191 -6.23 19.90 -1.09
CA THR A 191 -7.65 19.58 -1.14
C THR A 191 -8.52 20.80 -1.41
N ASP A 192 -9.53 20.62 -2.23
CA ASP A 192 -10.55 21.65 -2.55
C ASP A 192 -11.56 21.89 -1.38
N ALA A 193 -12.61 22.67 -1.65
CA ALA A 193 -13.66 22.96 -0.66
C ALA A 193 -14.41 21.70 -0.18
N HIS A 194 -14.41 20.65 -0.96
CA HIS A 194 -15.02 19.34 -0.63
C HIS A 194 -14.03 18.33 -0.06
N GLY A 195 -12.81 18.77 0.21
CA GLY A 195 -11.74 17.89 0.69
C GLY A 195 -11.16 16.98 -0.39
N ALA A 196 -11.51 17.13 -1.65
CA ALA A 196 -11.05 16.31 -2.75
C ALA A 196 -9.62 16.69 -3.19
N PHE A 197 -8.83 15.68 -3.58
CA PHE A 197 -7.48 15.84 -4.15
C PHE A 197 -7.27 14.92 -5.35
N ALA A 198 -6.33 15.30 -6.23
CA ALA A 198 -5.97 14.52 -7.41
C ALA A 198 -4.46 14.63 -7.71
N LEU A 199 -3.71 13.59 -7.40
CA LEU A 199 -2.28 13.45 -7.72
C LEU A 199 -2.15 12.78 -9.09
N CYS A 200 -1.86 13.55 -10.10
CA CYS A 200 -1.92 13.18 -11.51
C CYS A 200 -0.54 12.91 -12.12
N SER A 201 -0.53 12.28 -13.31
CA SER A 201 0.69 12.02 -14.09
C SER A 201 1.71 11.14 -13.38
N LEU A 202 1.21 10.17 -12.62
CA LEU A 202 2.05 9.22 -11.90
C LEU A 202 2.58 8.13 -12.85
N PRO A 203 3.82 7.67 -12.66
CA PRO A 203 4.35 6.50 -13.37
C PRO A 203 3.54 5.25 -13.07
N ASN A 204 3.50 4.32 -14.02
CA ASN A 204 3.04 2.96 -13.80
C ASN A 204 4.12 2.12 -13.11
N ALA A 205 3.77 0.96 -12.59
CA ALA A 205 4.69 0.02 -11.94
C ALA A 205 5.53 0.66 -10.81
N MET A 206 4.92 1.49 -9.97
CA MET A 206 5.62 2.18 -8.90
C MET A 206 5.12 1.81 -7.50
N GLN A 207 6.05 1.85 -6.55
CA GLN A 207 5.73 1.85 -5.12
C GLN A 207 5.96 3.23 -4.55
N ALA A 208 5.02 3.73 -3.77
CA ALA A 208 5.03 5.07 -3.24
C ALA A 208 4.44 5.13 -1.83
N THR A 209 4.61 6.26 -1.16
CA THR A 209 3.93 6.59 0.08
C THR A 209 3.01 7.79 -0.12
N LEU A 210 1.79 7.68 0.41
CA LEU A 210 0.77 8.73 0.39
C LEU A 210 0.59 9.29 1.79
N GLN A 211 0.56 10.62 1.93
CA GLN A 211 0.39 11.29 3.20
C GLN A 211 -0.41 12.58 3.03
N ALA A 212 -1.25 12.91 4.02
CA ALA A 212 -1.92 14.21 4.10
C ALA A 212 -1.47 14.96 5.35
N ARG A 213 -1.38 16.30 5.23
CA ARG A 213 -1.03 17.18 6.35
C ARG A 213 -1.79 18.49 6.29
N LYS A 214 -2.10 19.05 7.47
CA LYS A 214 -2.64 20.42 7.63
C LYS A 214 -2.42 20.92 9.04
N ALA A 215 -1.93 22.15 9.20
CA ALA A 215 -1.79 22.85 10.48
C ALA A 215 -1.15 21.99 11.59
N GLY A 216 -0.10 21.22 11.25
CA GLY A 216 0.62 20.36 12.18
C GLY A 216 0.02 18.95 12.34
N ALA A 217 -1.23 18.71 11.96
CA ALA A 217 -1.79 17.37 11.86
C ALA A 217 -1.23 16.65 10.62
N VAL A 218 -0.98 15.34 10.78
CA VAL A 218 -0.41 14.53 9.72
C VAL A 218 -0.98 13.09 9.80
N THR A 219 -1.28 12.49 8.65
CA THR A 219 -1.62 11.07 8.60
C THR A 219 -0.36 10.20 8.65
N ALA A 220 -0.50 8.90 8.91
CA ALA A 220 0.57 7.96 8.64
C ALA A 220 0.94 7.98 7.14
N GLU A 221 2.17 7.57 6.84
CA GLU A 221 2.62 7.31 5.48
C GLU A 221 2.01 5.99 4.99
N ILE A 222 1.07 6.07 4.07
CA ILE A 222 0.35 4.92 3.55
C ILE A 222 1.11 4.36 2.36
N PRO A 223 1.58 3.10 2.42
CA PRO A 223 2.20 2.46 1.26
C PRO A 223 1.12 2.21 0.19
N ILE A 224 1.42 2.60 -1.04
CA ILE A 224 0.61 2.31 -2.22
C ILE A 224 1.49 1.71 -3.32
N ALA A 225 0.89 0.85 -4.11
CA ALA A 225 1.49 0.29 -5.31
C ALA A 225 0.56 0.57 -6.49
N LEU A 226 1.12 1.12 -7.55
CA LEU A 226 0.50 1.19 -8.86
C LEU A 226 1.10 0.07 -9.70
N GLY A 227 0.28 -0.69 -10.41
CA GLY A 227 0.70 -1.78 -11.27
C GLY A 227 1.27 -1.28 -12.60
N ASP A 228 1.40 -2.18 -13.55
CA ASP A 228 2.00 -1.93 -14.86
C ASP A 228 0.97 -1.53 -15.94
N GLN A 229 -0.32 -1.52 -15.60
CA GLN A 229 -1.37 -1.17 -16.54
C GLN A 229 -1.37 0.31 -16.84
N ASP A 230 -1.76 0.66 -18.07
CA ASP A 230 -1.97 2.05 -18.44
C ASP A 230 -3.18 2.64 -17.72
N SER A 231 -3.02 3.88 -17.24
CA SER A 231 -4.09 4.64 -16.59
C SER A 231 -4.63 3.96 -15.31
N GLU A 232 -3.77 3.47 -14.45
CA GLU A 232 -4.19 2.97 -13.15
C GLU A 232 -4.67 4.08 -12.23
N LEU A 233 -5.74 3.79 -11.51
CA LEU A 233 -6.35 4.69 -10.56
C LEU A 233 -6.37 4.06 -9.17
N PHE A 234 -5.68 4.70 -8.23
CA PHE A 234 -5.82 4.38 -6.82
C PHE A 234 -6.72 5.43 -6.15
N ALA A 235 -7.77 4.96 -5.47
CA ALA A 235 -8.71 5.85 -4.79
C ALA A 235 -8.65 5.61 -3.27
N ARG A 236 -8.51 6.71 -2.47
CA ARG A 236 -8.37 6.61 -1.02
C ARG A 236 -8.96 7.82 -0.30
N THR A 237 -9.79 7.57 0.71
CA THR A 237 -10.12 8.58 1.71
C THR A 237 -9.06 8.57 2.82
N LEU A 238 -8.60 9.75 3.21
CA LEU A 238 -7.63 9.96 4.29
C LEU A 238 -8.34 10.65 5.45
N LEU A 239 -8.21 10.11 6.64
CA LEU A 239 -8.74 10.73 7.85
C LEU A 239 -7.65 11.59 8.51
N LEU A 240 -7.87 12.90 8.56
CA LEU A 240 -6.95 13.85 9.15
C LEU A 240 -7.65 14.56 10.30
N SER A 241 -7.25 14.28 11.53
CA SER A 241 -7.84 14.91 12.71
C SER A 241 -7.50 16.40 12.75
N ARG A 242 -8.52 17.23 13.00
CA ARG A 242 -8.34 18.68 13.25
C ARG A 242 -7.96 18.99 14.68
N ALA A 243 -8.25 18.06 15.60
CA ALA A 243 -7.93 18.18 17.00
C ALA A 243 -6.50 17.72 17.24
N ASP A 244 -5.67 18.61 17.79
CA ASP A 244 -4.31 18.40 18.27
C ASP A 244 -3.33 17.65 17.36
N SER A 245 -2.57 18.44 16.63
CA SER A 245 -1.35 18.03 15.96
C SER A 245 -0.33 17.49 16.96
N GLY A 246 -0.35 16.17 17.19
CA GLY A 246 0.62 15.52 18.07
C GLY A 246 0.05 14.76 19.26
N ALA A 247 -1.27 14.63 19.36
CA ALA A 247 -1.89 13.75 20.35
C ALA A 247 -1.37 12.31 20.16
N LYS A 248 -0.56 11.84 21.11
CA LYS A 248 -0.06 10.44 21.12
C LYS A 248 -1.13 9.44 21.53
N THR A 249 -2.23 9.90 22.09
CA THR A 249 -3.35 9.10 22.62
C THR A 249 -4.68 9.70 22.22
N GLY A 250 -5.73 8.87 22.17
CA GLY A 250 -7.10 9.26 21.86
C GLY A 250 -8.08 8.19 22.34
N ASN A 251 -9.31 8.21 21.84
CA ASN A 251 -10.36 7.27 22.22
C ASN A 251 -10.65 6.21 21.13
N ALA A 252 -9.93 6.23 20.02
CA ALA A 252 -10.16 5.24 18.97
C ALA A 252 -9.67 3.85 19.40
N VAL A 253 -10.34 2.84 18.87
CA VAL A 253 -10.06 1.44 19.14
C VAL A 253 -9.95 0.69 17.83
N VAL A 254 -8.90 -0.12 17.70
CA VAL A 254 -8.79 -1.12 16.64
C VAL A 254 -8.79 -2.51 17.28
N SER A 255 -9.58 -3.40 16.71
CA SER A 255 -9.58 -4.81 17.06
C SER A 255 -9.59 -5.66 15.80
N GLY A 256 -9.17 -6.90 15.92
CA GLY A 256 -9.13 -7.75 14.75
C GLY A 256 -8.50 -9.08 15.01
N ARG A 257 -8.16 -9.75 13.91
CA ARG A 257 -7.53 -11.06 13.93
C ARG A 257 -6.32 -11.11 13.01
N VAL A 258 -5.23 -11.67 13.52
CA VAL A 258 -4.07 -12.09 12.70
C VAL A 258 -4.24 -13.56 12.37
N ILE A 259 -4.07 -13.91 11.09
CA ILE A 259 -4.14 -15.29 10.60
C ILE A 259 -2.75 -15.65 10.08
N LEU A 260 -2.16 -16.69 10.69
CA LEU A 260 -0.89 -17.25 10.28
C LEU A 260 -1.12 -18.43 9.32
N GLU A 261 -0.73 -18.30 8.09
CA GLU A 261 -0.96 -19.34 7.08
C GLU A 261 -0.20 -20.63 7.42
N GLY A 262 -0.96 -21.72 7.67
CA GLY A 262 -0.41 -23.03 7.98
C GLY A 262 0.14 -23.19 9.39
N ALA A 263 -0.11 -22.26 10.31
CA ALA A 263 0.25 -22.41 11.72
C ALA A 263 -0.84 -23.13 12.54
N PRO A 264 -0.45 -23.90 13.55
CA PRO A 264 -1.40 -24.55 14.47
C PRO A 264 -2.06 -23.57 15.45
N SER A 265 -1.45 -22.41 15.70
CA SER A 265 -1.93 -21.35 16.58
C SER A 265 -1.61 -20.00 15.99
N ASN A 266 -2.44 -19.00 16.28
CA ASN A 266 -2.25 -17.61 15.87
C ASN A 266 -1.78 -16.71 17.04
N ALA A 267 -1.43 -17.29 18.17
CA ALA A 267 -1.01 -16.57 19.38
C ALA A 267 0.35 -15.90 19.23
N GLY A 268 0.56 -14.81 19.96
CA GLY A 268 1.86 -14.15 20.08
C GLY A 268 2.28 -13.33 18.86
N SER A 269 1.40 -13.11 17.90
CA SER A 269 1.67 -12.14 16.85
C SER A 269 1.64 -10.73 17.44
N ARG A 270 2.65 -9.92 17.08
CA ARG A 270 2.77 -8.53 17.50
C ARG A 270 2.13 -7.63 16.45
N VAL A 271 1.19 -6.80 16.87
CA VAL A 271 0.55 -5.77 16.05
C VAL A 271 0.90 -4.41 16.65
N GLU A 272 1.56 -3.57 15.89
CA GLU A 272 1.96 -2.22 16.32
C GLU A 272 1.34 -1.16 15.41
N VAL A 273 1.04 0.00 15.98
CA VAL A 273 0.64 1.19 15.22
C VAL A 273 1.90 1.95 14.85
N VAL A 274 2.22 1.96 13.56
CA VAL A 274 3.46 2.56 13.04
C VAL A 274 3.56 4.04 13.46
N GLY A 275 4.73 4.42 13.97
CA GLY A 275 4.98 5.78 14.46
C GLY A 275 4.53 6.03 15.90
N THR A 276 4.04 5.00 16.61
CA THR A 276 3.69 5.05 18.04
C THR A 276 4.41 3.95 18.80
N GLU A 277 4.35 4.00 20.13
CA GLU A 277 4.85 2.92 21.00
C GLU A 277 3.76 1.88 21.33
N VAL A 278 2.58 2.03 20.76
CA VAL A 278 1.41 1.22 21.11
C VAL A 278 1.45 -0.12 20.37
N VAL A 279 1.34 -1.20 21.15
CA VAL A 279 1.46 -2.59 20.68
C VAL A 279 0.35 -3.44 21.27
N GLY A 280 -0.22 -4.31 20.44
CA GLY A 280 -1.09 -5.42 20.85
C GLY A 280 -0.43 -6.77 20.55
N LEU A 281 -0.71 -7.76 21.40
CA LEU A 281 -0.36 -9.16 21.16
C LEU A 281 -1.62 -9.97 20.91
N THR A 282 -1.56 -10.94 20.00
CA THR A 282 -2.68 -11.81 19.71
C THR A 282 -2.81 -12.94 20.72
N ASN A 283 -4.06 -13.30 21.04
CA ASN A 283 -4.41 -14.50 21.81
C ASN A 283 -4.32 -15.77 20.92
N GLU A 284 -4.66 -16.93 21.47
CA GLU A 284 -4.64 -18.23 20.77
C GLU A 284 -5.48 -18.26 19.49
N LYS A 285 -6.58 -17.50 19.47
CA LYS A 285 -7.45 -17.34 18.29
C LYS A 285 -6.93 -16.33 17.26
N GLY A 286 -5.80 -15.69 17.56
CA GLY A 286 -5.22 -14.61 16.74
C GLY A 286 -5.88 -13.26 16.97
N GLU A 287 -6.75 -13.11 17.97
CA GLU A 287 -7.47 -11.86 18.21
C GLU A 287 -6.62 -10.87 18.99
N PHE A 288 -6.74 -9.60 18.64
CA PHE A 288 -6.09 -8.49 19.33
C PHE A 288 -7.05 -7.30 19.49
N THR A 289 -6.76 -6.44 20.45
CA THR A 289 -7.45 -5.16 20.64
C THR A 289 -6.44 -4.13 21.12
N ILE A 290 -6.36 -3.02 20.41
CA ILE A 290 -5.52 -1.86 20.78
C ILE A 290 -6.46 -0.68 21.02
N ARG A 291 -6.30 -0.02 22.17
CA ARG A 291 -7.14 1.07 22.65
C ARG A 291 -6.33 2.36 22.80
N ASN A 292 -7.01 3.46 23.08
CA ASN A 292 -6.43 4.76 23.36
C ASN A 292 -5.60 5.29 22.17
N LEU A 293 -6.05 4.99 20.95
CA LEU A 293 -5.41 5.45 19.73
C LEU A 293 -5.95 6.83 19.32
N PRO A 294 -5.12 7.70 18.76
CA PRO A 294 -5.59 8.91 18.14
C PRO A 294 -6.44 8.57 16.90
N SER A 295 -7.45 9.39 16.65
CA SER A 295 -8.27 9.27 15.45
C SER A 295 -7.52 9.76 14.22
N GLY A 296 -7.76 9.11 13.07
CA GLY A 296 -7.09 9.43 11.82
C GLY A 296 -6.72 8.20 11.01
N THR A 297 -6.05 8.39 9.89
CA THR A 297 -5.48 7.31 9.10
C THR A 297 -4.12 6.90 9.66
N HIS A 298 -4.00 5.64 10.05
CA HIS A 298 -2.81 5.00 10.61
C HIS A 298 -2.40 3.79 9.79
N VAL A 299 -1.23 3.23 10.09
CA VAL A 299 -0.75 1.97 9.53
C VAL A 299 -0.49 0.99 10.68
N LEU A 300 -1.07 -0.19 10.60
CA LEU A 300 -0.75 -1.31 11.47
C LEU A 300 0.37 -2.13 10.83
N LEU A 301 1.34 -2.54 11.62
CA LEU A 301 2.37 -3.49 11.23
C LEU A 301 2.21 -4.75 12.08
N ALA A 302 1.86 -5.86 11.44
CA ALA A 302 1.77 -7.15 12.09
C ALA A 302 3.03 -7.99 11.80
N ARG A 303 3.56 -8.63 12.84
CA ARG A 303 4.75 -9.49 12.78
C ARG A 303 4.56 -10.75 13.61
N HIS A 304 5.08 -11.84 13.11
CA HIS A 304 5.20 -13.10 13.86
C HIS A 304 6.48 -13.83 13.46
N LEU A 305 7.08 -14.55 14.42
CA LEU A 305 8.30 -15.31 14.16
C LEU A 305 8.05 -16.41 13.12
N GLY A 306 8.83 -16.42 12.04
CA GLY A 306 8.69 -17.37 10.93
C GLY A 306 7.65 -16.99 9.89
N PHE A 307 7.09 -15.78 9.96
CA PHE A 307 6.12 -15.26 9.00
C PHE A 307 6.56 -13.91 8.42
N GLY A 308 6.12 -13.62 7.21
CA GLY A 308 6.31 -12.32 6.59
C GLY A 308 5.57 -11.24 7.38
N ALA A 309 6.20 -10.08 7.52
CA ALA A 309 5.54 -8.93 8.13
C ALA A 309 4.54 -8.33 7.15
N GLU A 310 3.39 -7.84 7.64
CA GLU A 310 2.35 -7.23 6.83
C GLU A 310 1.96 -5.86 7.38
N THR A 311 1.78 -4.91 6.48
CA THR A 311 1.33 -3.55 6.80
C THR A 311 -0.07 -3.31 6.28
N VAL A 312 -0.97 -2.82 7.15
CA VAL A 312 -2.36 -2.56 6.79
C VAL A 312 -2.73 -1.13 7.17
N PRO A 313 -3.08 -0.27 6.22
CA PRO A 313 -3.63 1.04 6.52
C PRO A 313 -5.02 0.92 7.15
N VAL A 314 -5.26 1.67 8.22
CA VAL A 314 -6.51 1.67 8.97
C VAL A 314 -6.98 3.09 9.22
N ASP A 315 -8.28 3.29 9.11
CA ASP A 315 -8.95 4.55 9.39
C ASP A 315 -9.64 4.43 10.74
N LEU A 316 -9.22 5.24 11.71
CA LEU A 316 -9.66 5.18 13.10
C LEU A 316 -10.48 6.41 13.45
N SER A 317 -11.59 6.20 14.17
CA SER A 317 -12.37 7.26 14.81
C SER A 317 -12.79 6.84 16.21
N SER A 318 -13.17 7.79 17.05
CA SER A 318 -13.71 7.50 18.38
C SER A 318 -15.15 7.02 18.34
N ARG A 319 -15.83 7.12 17.18
CA ARG A 319 -17.25 6.79 17.01
C ARG A 319 -17.53 5.30 17.06
N GLU A 320 -16.67 4.51 16.44
CA GLU A 320 -16.83 3.05 16.36
C GLU A 320 -15.46 2.34 16.31
N PRO A 321 -15.34 1.17 16.96
CA PRO A 321 -14.15 0.35 16.86
C PRO A 321 -13.92 -0.15 15.45
N LYS A 322 -12.70 -0.01 14.95
CA LYS A 322 -12.30 -0.57 13.64
C LYS A 322 -11.99 -2.04 13.74
N GLN A 323 -12.58 -2.84 12.86
CA GLN A 323 -12.29 -4.26 12.74
C GLN A 323 -11.37 -4.52 11.55
N VAL A 324 -10.31 -5.33 11.75
CA VAL A 324 -9.35 -5.69 10.71
C VAL A 324 -8.99 -7.17 10.76
N THR A 325 -8.68 -7.74 9.60
CA THR A 325 -8.10 -9.08 9.49
C THR A 325 -6.79 -8.99 8.74
N ILE A 326 -5.71 -9.46 9.35
CA ILE A 326 -4.35 -9.41 8.80
C ILE A 326 -3.90 -10.84 8.57
N LYS A 327 -3.49 -11.16 7.34
CA LYS A 327 -2.95 -12.48 7.00
C LYS A 327 -1.44 -12.37 6.87
N LEU A 328 -0.70 -13.15 7.63
CA LEU A 328 0.75 -13.23 7.52
C LEU A 328 1.12 -14.49 6.72
N PRO A 329 1.75 -14.32 5.55
CA PRO A 329 2.22 -15.45 4.76
C PRO A 329 3.38 -16.14 5.48
N LYS A 330 3.45 -17.46 5.36
CA LYS A 330 4.59 -18.20 5.89
C LYS A 330 5.88 -17.73 5.23
N PHE A 331 6.79 -17.22 6.02
CA PHE A 331 8.11 -16.85 5.54
C PHE A 331 8.99 -18.10 5.49
N VAL A 332 9.19 -18.65 4.31
CA VAL A 332 10.22 -19.67 4.11
C VAL A 332 11.54 -18.92 3.95
N ALA A 333 12.17 -18.61 5.08
CA ALA A 333 13.56 -18.22 5.03
C ALA A 333 14.34 -19.45 4.55
N VAL A 334 14.84 -19.42 3.33
CA VAL A 334 15.95 -20.28 2.94
C VAL A 334 17.16 -19.70 3.69
N ILE A 335 17.28 -20.07 4.96
CA ILE A 335 18.52 -19.87 5.69
C ILE A 335 19.44 -20.96 5.15
N ASP A 336 20.30 -20.59 4.20
CA ASP A 336 21.50 -21.37 3.98
C ASP A 336 22.15 -21.52 5.36
N PRO A 337 22.45 -22.76 5.81
CA PRO A 337 23.10 -22.93 7.11
C PRO A 337 24.36 -22.06 7.05
N VAL A 338 24.42 -21.04 7.91
CA VAL A 338 25.64 -20.25 8.08
C VAL A 338 26.68 -21.20 8.64
N ILE A 339 27.39 -21.89 7.75
CA ILE A 339 28.63 -22.55 8.09
C ILE A 339 29.60 -21.40 8.36
N VAL A 340 29.71 -20.99 9.62
CA VAL A 340 30.72 -20.03 10.07
C VAL A 340 32.07 -20.72 9.97
N THR A 341 32.59 -20.89 8.78
CA THR A 341 34.01 -21.01 8.54
C THR A 341 34.58 -19.59 8.63
N ALA A 342 34.83 -19.13 9.82
CA ALA A 342 35.54 -17.89 10.05
C ALA A 342 36.96 -18.06 9.49
N LYS A 343 37.15 -17.73 8.21
CA LYS A 343 38.48 -17.43 7.70
C LYS A 343 38.94 -16.19 8.45
N ARG A 344 39.84 -16.39 9.40
CA ARG A 344 40.51 -15.30 10.11
C ARG A 344 41.16 -14.40 9.07
N VAL A 345 40.67 -13.20 8.91
CA VAL A 345 41.38 -12.18 8.12
C VAL A 345 42.44 -11.61 9.06
N ALA A 346 43.67 -12.07 8.91
CA ALA A 346 44.79 -11.73 9.79
C ALA A 346 44.99 -10.21 9.96
N SER A 347 44.60 -9.45 8.95
CA SER A 347 44.69 -8.00 8.96
C SER A 347 43.64 -7.33 9.89
N LEU A 348 42.42 -7.86 10.00
CA LEU A 348 41.41 -7.38 10.96
C LEU A 348 41.74 -7.77 12.41
N ASP A 349 42.51 -8.84 12.61
CA ASP A 349 43.02 -9.23 13.94
C ASP A 349 43.99 -8.17 14.50
N LYS A 350 44.79 -7.53 13.64
CA LYS A 350 45.75 -6.47 14.03
C LYS A 350 45.08 -5.24 14.63
N VAL A 351 43.87 -4.92 14.21
CA VAL A 351 43.04 -3.79 14.72
C VAL A 351 42.12 -4.22 15.85
N GLY A 352 42.21 -5.47 16.33
CA GLY A 352 41.42 -6.00 17.44
C GLY A 352 39.97 -6.34 17.13
N PHE A 353 39.57 -6.33 15.85
CA PHE A 353 38.21 -6.65 15.41
C PHE A 353 37.72 -8.00 15.91
N SER A 354 38.51 -9.07 15.66
CA SER A 354 38.13 -10.42 16.06
C SER A 354 38.09 -10.60 17.58
N GLN A 355 38.91 -9.86 18.34
CA GLN A 355 38.88 -9.88 19.79
C GLN A 355 37.62 -9.25 20.34
N ARG A 356 37.22 -8.09 19.82
CA ARG A 356 35.98 -7.40 20.19
C ARG A 356 34.75 -8.20 19.76
N GLN A 357 34.79 -8.83 18.59
CA GLN A 357 33.72 -9.72 18.12
C GLN A 357 33.47 -10.88 19.09
N LYS A 358 34.54 -11.47 19.64
CA LYS A 358 34.44 -12.56 20.65
C LYS A 358 33.85 -12.10 21.96
N SER A 359 34.02 -10.82 22.34
CA SER A 359 33.43 -10.27 23.57
C SER A 359 31.91 -10.15 23.50
N GLY A 360 31.33 -10.21 22.31
CA GLY A 360 29.87 -10.24 22.10
C GLY A 360 29.15 -8.95 22.43
N MET A 361 29.83 -7.85 22.68
CA MET A 361 29.22 -6.57 23.09
C MET A 361 28.81 -5.65 21.94
N GLY A 362 28.83 -6.14 20.70
CA GLY A 362 28.49 -5.36 19.51
C GLY A 362 27.87 -6.23 18.41
N TYR A 363 27.47 -5.59 17.34
CA TYR A 363 27.07 -6.25 16.09
C TYR A 363 28.22 -6.14 15.09
N TYR A 364 28.59 -7.23 14.45
CA TYR A 364 29.78 -7.30 13.60
C TYR A 364 29.43 -7.84 12.23
N ILE A 365 29.92 -7.18 11.18
CA ILE A 365 29.84 -7.64 9.80
C ILE A 365 31.26 -7.79 9.28
N GLY A 366 31.68 -9.01 9.11
CA GLY A 366 33.03 -9.34 8.60
C GLY A 366 33.07 -9.43 7.06
N PRO A 367 34.28 -9.65 6.49
CA PRO A 367 34.49 -9.65 5.02
C PRO A 367 33.63 -10.68 4.27
N ASP A 368 33.40 -11.84 4.88
CA ASP A 368 32.60 -12.90 4.24
C ASP A 368 31.11 -12.48 4.11
N GLN A 369 30.59 -11.82 5.15
CA GLN A 369 29.25 -11.29 5.15
C GLN A 369 29.12 -10.10 4.19
N LEU A 370 30.13 -9.22 4.16
CA LEU A 370 30.17 -8.07 3.25
C LEU A 370 30.16 -8.49 1.78
N ARG A 371 30.86 -9.57 1.42
CA ARG A 371 30.86 -10.11 0.06
C ARG A 371 29.46 -10.56 -0.42
N ASN A 372 28.64 -11.00 0.50
CA ASN A 372 27.27 -11.45 0.21
C ASN A 372 26.24 -10.29 0.25
N ILE A 373 26.69 -9.10 0.68
CA ILE A 373 25.87 -7.88 0.67
C ILE A 373 26.20 -7.11 -0.60
N HIS A 374 25.33 -7.18 -1.61
CA HIS A 374 25.47 -6.36 -2.81
C HIS A 374 25.05 -4.91 -2.48
N ALA A 375 25.94 -4.20 -1.79
CA ALA A 375 25.72 -2.83 -1.33
C ALA A 375 26.18 -1.83 -2.38
N ASN A 376 25.27 -0.96 -2.84
CA ASN A 376 25.64 0.17 -3.70
C ASN A 376 26.15 1.36 -2.88
N GLN A 377 25.70 1.47 -1.64
CA GLN A 377 26.08 2.52 -0.70
C GLN A 377 26.38 1.91 0.67
N LEU A 378 27.11 2.64 1.50
CA LEU A 378 27.42 2.19 2.87
C LEU A 378 26.13 1.98 3.69
N THR A 379 25.14 2.83 3.52
CA THR A 379 23.86 2.74 4.20
C THR A 379 23.10 1.45 3.88
N ASP A 380 23.33 0.80 2.74
CA ASP A 380 22.77 -0.52 2.43
C ASP A 380 23.33 -1.62 3.36
N ILE A 381 24.60 -1.48 3.75
CA ILE A 381 25.22 -2.35 4.75
C ILE A 381 24.61 -2.08 6.14
N LEU A 382 24.46 -0.79 6.48
CA LEU A 382 23.97 -0.37 7.79
C LEU A 382 22.48 -0.71 8.02
N ARG A 383 21.68 -0.82 6.96
CA ARG A 383 20.29 -1.30 7.03
C ARG A 383 20.15 -2.73 7.55
N ARG A 384 21.23 -3.51 7.49
CA ARG A 384 21.25 -4.88 8.00
C ARG A 384 21.49 -4.98 9.50
N VAL A 385 21.85 -3.86 10.12
CA VAL A 385 22.17 -3.81 11.55
C VAL A 385 20.90 -3.54 12.36
N PRO A 386 20.47 -4.46 13.25
CA PRO A 386 19.19 -4.34 13.97
C PRO A 386 19.06 -3.10 14.88
N SER A 387 20.20 -2.53 15.31
CA SER A 387 20.23 -1.33 16.16
C SER A 387 20.23 -0.02 15.38
N LEU A 388 20.23 -0.06 14.07
CA LEU A 388 20.22 1.11 13.20
C LEU A 388 18.93 1.17 12.37
N ARG A 389 18.50 2.38 12.07
CA ARG A 389 17.43 2.68 11.11
C ARG A 389 17.98 3.65 10.08
N VAL A 390 17.84 3.33 8.82
CA VAL A 390 18.21 4.20 7.71
C VAL A 390 16.94 4.76 7.08
N VAL A 391 16.82 6.07 7.10
CA VAL A 391 15.68 6.81 6.53
C VAL A 391 16.20 7.57 5.32
N SER A 392 15.63 7.28 4.15
CA SER A 392 15.97 8.00 2.90
C SER A 392 15.20 9.32 2.86
N GLY A 393 15.92 10.43 2.71
CA GLY A 393 15.39 11.79 2.62
C GLY A 393 15.83 12.49 1.33
N PRO A 394 15.30 13.70 1.07
CA PRO A 394 15.66 14.47 -0.13
C PRO A 394 17.14 14.87 -0.17
N GLU A 395 17.78 14.99 0.99
CA GLU A 395 19.19 15.37 1.14
C GLU A 395 20.12 14.16 1.31
N GLY A 396 19.60 12.94 1.23
CA GLY A 396 20.35 11.69 1.37
C GLY A 396 19.82 10.79 2.49
N ASP A 397 20.48 9.65 2.67
CA ASP A 397 20.14 8.69 3.71
C ASP A 397 20.58 9.17 5.09
N VAL A 398 19.66 9.22 6.04
CA VAL A 398 19.92 9.52 7.46
C VAL A 398 19.95 8.22 8.24
N VAL A 399 21.05 7.97 8.95
CA VAL A 399 21.18 6.81 9.83
C VAL A 399 20.88 7.24 11.25
N THR A 400 19.91 6.59 11.88
CA THR A 400 19.50 6.85 13.27
C THR A 400 19.61 5.59 14.09
N SER A 401 19.81 5.73 15.40
CA SER A 401 19.79 4.60 16.33
C SER A 401 18.34 4.18 16.64
N SER A 402 18.08 2.88 16.71
CA SER A 402 16.78 2.36 17.17
C SER A 402 16.64 2.39 18.71
N ARG A 403 17.68 2.77 19.47
CA ARG A 403 17.77 2.66 20.93
C ARG A 403 18.26 3.94 21.62
N GLY A 404 18.08 5.10 21.07
CA GLY A 404 18.48 6.36 21.72
C GLY A 404 17.29 7.16 22.21
N THR A 405 17.46 7.95 23.27
CA THR A 405 16.52 8.98 23.68
C THR A 405 16.43 10.03 22.56
N THR A 406 15.24 10.38 22.15
CA THR A 406 15.00 11.48 21.21
C THR A 406 15.51 12.77 21.84
N SER A 407 16.43 13.44 21.17
CA SER A 407 16.89 14.78 21.56
C SER A 407 15.70 15.75 21.59
N LEU A 408 15.64 16.63 22.58
CA LEU A 408 14.64 17.71 22.73
C LEU A 408 14.55 18.67 21.52
N SER A 409 15.51 18.60 20.59
CA SER A 409 15.54 19.39 19.36
C SER A 409 14.98 18.71 18.12
N GLY A 410 14.25 17.57 18.28
CA GLY A 410 13.54 16.91 17.16
C GLY A 410 14.42 16.09 16.22
N GLY A 411 15.69 15.89 16.52
CA GLY A 411 16.59 14.98 15.80
C GLY A 411 16.49 13.55 16.32
N GLY A 412 16.52 12.60 15.44
CA GLY A 412 16.58 11.16 15.77
C GLY A 412 17.79 10.84 16.65
N SER A 413 17.74 9.67 17.31
CA SER A 413 18.82 9.20 18.20
C SER A 413 20.19 9.22 17.52
N CYS A 414 21.17 9.71 18.27
CA CYS A 414 22.53 9.99 17.85
C CYS A 414 23.28 8.74 17.34
N VAL A 415 23.95 8.90 16.19
CA VAL A 415 24.91 7.93 15.66
C VAL A 415 26.24 8.62 15.46
N GLN A 416 27.32 8.04 15.99
CA GLN A 416 28.67 8.50 15.79
C GLN A 416 29.47 7.50 14.96
N TYR A 417 30.35 8.00 14.11
CA TYR A 417 31.14 7.18 13.20
C TYR A 417 32.62 7.24 13.53
N PHE A 418 33.28 6.11 13.35
CA PHE A 418 34.72 6.00 13.27
C PHE A 418 35.08 5.31 11.96
N VAL A 419 36.01 5.87 11.22
CA VAL A 419 36.53 5.28 9.99
C VAL A 419 38.01 5.04 10.22
N ASP A 420 38.43 3.79 10.17
CA ASP A 420 39.81 3.36 10.39
C ASP A 420 40.43 3.90 11.70
N ASP A 421 39.71 3.77 12.82
CA ASP A 421 39.99 4.30 14.18
C ASP A 421 39.86 5.83 14.31
N MET A 422 39.67 6.57 13.22
CA MET A 422 39.54 8.02 13.27
C MET A 422 38.08 8.42 13.40
N PRO A 423 37.75 9.29 14.35
CA PRO A 423 36.40 9.80 14.47
C PRO A 423 36.01 10.62 13.23
N TRP A 424 34.84 10.32 12.70
CA TRP A 424 34.29 11.03 11.55
C TRP A 424 32.97 11.70 11.94
N THR A 425 32.82 12.96 11.52
CA THR A 425 31.61 13.74 11.80
C THR A 425 30.96 14.14 10.50
N SER A 426 29.68 13.82 10.33
CA SER A 426 28.88 14.24 9.20
C SER A 426 28.58 15.74 9.29
N ALA A 427 28.74 16.45 8.17
CA ALA A 427 28.31 17.83 8.04
C ALA A 427 26.84 17.92 7.54
N MET A 428 26.43 16.94 6.74
CA MET A 428 25.07 16.86 6.16
C MET A 428 24.54 15.42 6.19
N PRO A 429 23.22 15.25 6.15
CA PRO A 429 22.60 13.92 5.99
C PRO A 429 23.16 13.22 4.73
N GLY A 430 23.50 11.93 4.85
CA GLY A 430 24.01 11.13 3.73
C GLY A 430 25.49 11.25 3.43
N ASP A 431 26.22 12.19 4.02
CA ASP A 431 27.66 12.41 3.78
C ASP A 431 28.51 11.15 3.91
N ILE A 432 28.12 10.21 4.80
CA ILE A 432 28.88 8.98 5.00
C ILE A 432 28.94 8.11 3.75
N ASN A 433 27.91 8.15 2.89
CA ASN A 433 27.90 7.43 1.62
C ASN A 433 28.86 8.03 0.59
N ASN A 434 29.12 9.33 0.69
CA ASN A 434 30.06 10.04 -0.17
C ASN A 434 31.49 9.88 0.31
N PHE A 435 31.68 9.73 1.63
CA PHE A 435 32.99 9.63 2.25
C PHE A 435 33.56 8.20 2.22
N VAL A 436 32.72 7.18 2.46
CA VAL A 436 33.14 5.77 2.49
C VAL A 436 32.46 5.01 1.35
N ASN A 437 33.29 4.51 0.43
CA ASN A 437 32.80 3.63 -0.63
C ASN A 437 32.47 2.24 -0.04
N SER A 438 31.26 1.75 -0.26
CA SER A 438 30.82 0.42 0.24
C SER A 438 31.74 -0.72 -0.19
N ASN A 439 32.33 -0.65 -1.38
CA ASN A 439 33.27 -1.66 -1.91
C ASN A 439 34.65 -1.66 -1.23
N GLU A 440 34.97 -0.62 -0.48
CA GLU A 440 36.22 -0.52 0.27
C GLU A 440 36.10 -1.01 1.71
N VAL A 441 34.87 -1.18 2.20
CA VAL A 441 34.61 -1.65 3.56
C VAL A 441 34.93 -3.14 3.69
N VAL A 442 35.77 -3.49 4.66
CA VAL A 442 36.20 -4.86 4.96
C VAL A 442 35.70 -5.35 6.33
N GLY A 443 35.21 -4.45 7.17
CA GLY A 443 34.64 -4.78 8.47
C GLY A 443 33.77 -3.67 9.01
N VAL A 444 32.69 -4.02 9.70
CA VAL A 444 31.79 -3.07 10.36
C VAL A 444 31.55 -3.57 11.78
N GLU A 445 31.67 -2.67 12.75
CA GLU A 445 31.33 -2.91 14.15
C GLU A 445 30.28 -1.89 14.56
N VAL A 446 29.24 -2.32 15.25
CA VAL A 446 28.21 -1.40 15.74
C VAL A 446 27.95 -1.68 17.22
N TYR A 447 28.05 -0.63 18.01
CA TYR A 447 27.89 -0.67 19.45
C TYR A 447 26.76 0.25 19.89
N ALA A 448 25.90 -0.22 20.78
CA ALA A 448 24.80 0.55 21.33
C ALA A 448 25.02 0.80 22.84
N GLY A 449 25.08 2.08 23.21
CA GLY A 449 25.16 2.51 24.60
C GLY A 449 26.40 2.00 25.37
N PRO A 450 26.24 1.48 26.60
CA PRO A 450 27.36 1.10 27.48
C PRO A 450 28.28 0.01 26.95
N GLY A 451 27.87 -0.73 25.91
CA GLY A 451 28.70 -1.72 25.24
C GLY A 451 29.78 -1.15 24.32
N THR A 452 29.83 0.16 24.15
CA THR A 452 30.84 0.82 23.31
C THR A 452 32.23 0.74 23.96
N PRO A 453 33.25 0.19 23.26
CA PRO A 453 34.61 0.16 23.77
C PRO A 453 35.11 1.56 24.12
N ALA A 454 35.90 1.69 25.20
CA ALA A 454 36.37 2.98 25.73
C ALA A 454 37.08 3.85 24.66
N GLN A 455 37.80 3.22 23.73
CA GLN A 455 38.49 3.91 22.62
C GLN A 455 37.53 4.58 21.63
N TYR A 456 36.26 4.15 21.56
CA TYR A 456 35.21 4.71 20.70
C TYR A 456 34.16 5.48 21.50
N SER A 457 34.32 5.62 22.82
CA SER A 457 33.44 6.39 23.70
C SER A 457 33.96 7.82 23.83
N ARG A 458 33.34 8.78 23.12
CA ARG A 458 33.69 10.21 23.20
C ARG A 458 32.91 10.97 24.28
N GLY A 459 32.53 10.33 25.36
CA GLY A 459 31.69 10.95 26.37
C GLY A 459 30.21 11.02 26.03
N MET A 460 29.80 10.56 24.84
CA MET A 460 28.40 10.44 24.42
C MET A 460 27.92 9.00 24.62
N GLN A 461 27.63 8.64 25.86
CA GLN A 461 27.28 7.26 26.24
C GLN A 461 25.95 6.79 25.65
N ASP A 462 25.12 7.72 25.15
CA ASP A 462 23.80 7.43 24.62
C ASP A 462 23.76 7.26 23.08
N CYS A 463 24.88 7.50 22.39
CA CYS A 463 24.95 7.34 20.93
C CYS A 463 25.23 5.89 20.52
N THR A 464 24.67 5.47 19.40
CA THR A 464 25.13 4.26 18.73
C THR A 464 26.41 4.55 17.96
N THR A 465 27.45 3.76 18.19
CA THR A 465 28.77 3.91 17.56
C THR A 465 28.91 2.92 16.41
N VAL A 466 29.25 3.43 15.24
CA VAL A 466 29.56 2.66 14.03
C VAL A 466 31.05 2.79 13.74
N VAL A 467 31.77 1.68 13.71
CA VAL A 467 33.19 1.63 13.35
C VAL A 467 33.32 0.91 12.02
N LEU A 468 33.94 1.59 11.07
CA LEU A 468 34.12 1.13 9.69
C LEU A 468 35.62 0.86 9.46
N TRP A 469 35.92 -0.32 8.97
CA TRP A 469 37.25 -0.70 8.56
C TRP A 469 37.34 -0.75 7.05
N THR A 470 38.27 0.00 6.46
CA THR A 470 38.46 0.05 5.01
C THR A 470 39.70 -0.70 4.56
N LYS A 471 39.76 -1.03 3.28
CA LYS A 471 40.95 -1.61 2.62
C LYS A 471 42.18 -0.72 2.76
N PHE A 472 41.99 0.58 3.01
CA PHE A 472 43.10 1.50 3.20
C PHE A 472 43.90 1.20 4.48
N LYS A 473 43.19 0.97 5.59
CA LYS A 473 43.79 0.60 6.89
C LYS A 473 44.16 -0.87 6.96
N ILE A 474 43.33 -1.71 6.37
CA ILE A 474 43.41 -3.16 6.41
C ILE A 474 44.04 -3.65 5.12
N ARG A 475 45.33 -3.46 4.96
CA ARG A 475 46.10 -4.02 3.84
C ARG A 475 46.53 -5.43 4.20
N ASP A 476 46.34 -6.38 3.28
CA ASP A 476 46.83 -7.77 3.37
C ASP A 476 48.36 -7.80 3.32
#